data_d117db5c3e10e694caeb3e388617020e
#
_entry.id   d117db5c3e10e694caeb3e388617020e
#
_cell.length_a   1.000
_cell.length_b   1.000
_cell.length_c   1.000
_cell.angle_alpha   90.00
_cell.angle_beta   90.00
_cell.angle_gamma   90.00
#
_symmetry.space_group_name_H-M   'P 1'
#
loop_
_entity.id
_entity.type
_entity.pdbx_description
1 polymer ?
#
loop_
_entity_poly.entity_id
_entity_poly.type
_entity_poly.pdbx_seq_one_letter_code
_entity_poly.pdbx_strand_id
1 'polypeptide(L)'
;MGIRGLTTYIAKNSDQYLQPYELEHCNVVIDGNNIACQLYNWVSKCNSAFGGDYDKYANCVENFFNNLLKCEVKPLVIFDGGYETKKIPTVHERLKNKLVTAKSVYSLIQSKLNFFPLFMKDVFMDVLRSLKISFAQSDFEADGEIAAIARKLHCPVLSYDSDFYIFDVLYIPLSSVTLEPVKYIASDNKSTKYFISCKIYRIETFLNSLGGLDKALLPVVAVVLGNDYIEKQVLQNFLSQIKCPKSRNLNTTQRQIVGILHWLRHETLETAVTKVRIVLL
;
A
#
# COMPACT_ATOMS: atom_id res chain seq x y z
N MET A 1 -1.27 4.20 5.13
CA MET A 1 -2.22 5.27 5.36
C MET A 1 -2.94 5.62 4.10
N GLY A 2 -2.43 6.29 3.16
CA GLY A 2 -2.98 6.39 1.81
C GLY A 2 -4.47 6.76 1.70
N ILE A 3 -5.06 6.45 0.56
CA ILE A 3 -6.45 6.82 0.20
C ILE A 3 -7.45 5.97 0.97
N ARG A 4 -8.27 6.63 1.81
CA ARG A 4 -9.17 5.96 2.74
C ARG A 4 -10.16 5.00 2.06
N GLY A 5 -10.07 3.73 2.41
CA GLY A 5 -10.98 2.67 1.96
C GLY A 5 -10.74 2.14 0.56
N LEU A 6 -9.81 2.71 -0.22
CA LEU A 6 -9.55 2.30 -1.59
C LEU A 6 -9.01 0.87 -1.65
N THR A 7 -8.06 0.50 -0.80
CA THR A 7 -7.54 -0.88 -0.72
C THR A 7 -8.66 -1.89 -0.50
N THR A 8 -9.55 -1.62 0.47
CA THR A 8 -10.68 -2.51 0.76
C THR A 8 -11.68 -2.56 -0.40
N TYR A 9 -11.89 -1.44 -1.09
CA TYR A 9 -12.77 -1.38 -2.27
C TYR A 9 -12.21 -2.20 -3.42
N ILE A 10 -10.94 -2.04 -3.76
CA ILE A 10 -10.27 -2.81 -4.82
C ILE A 10 -10.24 -4.31 -4.46
N ALA A 11 -9.89 -4.65 -3.21
CA ALA A 11 -9.84 -6.04 -2.77
C ALA A 11 -11.19 -6.76 -2.86
N LYS A 12 -12.30 -6.08 -2.50
CA LYS A 12 -13.65 -6.64 -2.64
C LYS A 12 -14.10 -6.84 -4.08
N ASN A 13 -13.53 -6.08 -5.01
CA ASN A 13 -13.81 -6.17 -6.43
C ASN A 13 -12.57 -6.70 -7.19
N SER A 14 -11.80 -7.57 -6.53
CA SER A 14 -10.51 -8.05 -7.04
C SER A 14 -10.60 -8.67 -8.42
N ASP A 15 -11.67 -9.39 -8.71
CA ASP A 15 -11.86 -10.07 -10.01
C ASP A 15 -12.09 -9.09 -11.17
N GLN A 16 -12.51 -7.85 -10.86
CA GLN A 16 -12.68 -6.78 -11.83
C GLN A 16 -11.40 -5.95 -12.03
N TYR A 17 -10.63 -5.73 -10.97
CA TYR A 17 -9.54 -4.74 -10.96
C TYR A 17 -8.15 -5.35 -10.89
N LEU A 18 -8.03 -6.59 -10.43
CA LEU A 18 -6.75 -7.27 -10.27
C LEU A 18 -6.67 -8.47 -11.21
N GLN A 19 -5.51 -8.68 -11.82
CA GLN A 19 -5.26 -9.80 -12.73
C GLN A 19 -4.33 -10.81 -12.03
N PRO A 20 -4.53 -12.12 -12.21
CA PRO A 20 -3.56 -13.12 -11.76
C PRO A 20 -2.16 -12.81 -12.33
N TYR A 21 -1.15 -12.96 -11.49
CA TYR A 21 0.23 -12.70 -11.86
C TYR A 21 1.18 -13.68 -11.16
N GLU A 22 2.13 -14.18 -11.90
CA GLU A 22 3.20 -15.05 -11.41
C GLU A 22 4.47 -14.19 -11.28
N LEU A 23 4.89 -13.93 -10.04
CA LEU A 23 6.05 -13.11 -9.75
C LEU A 23 7.29 -13.99 -9.75
N GLU A 24 8.05 -13.95 -10.83
CA GLU A 24 9.30 -14.66 -11.04
C GLU A 24 10.20 -13.93 -12.05
N HIS A 25 11.49 -14.23 -12.04
CA HIS A 25 12.51 -13.77 -13.03
C HIS A 25 12.46 -12.26 -13.32
N CYS A 26 12.14 -11.41 -12.36
CA CYS A 26 11.99 -9.97 -12.56
C CYS A 26 12.56 -9.14 -11.40
N ASN A 27 12.69 -7.85 -11.63
CA ASN A 27 12.89 -6.90 -10.55
C ASN A 27 11.55 -6.60 -9.86
N VAL A 28 11.61 -6.18 -8.59
CA VAL A 28 10.46 -5.64 -7.85
C VAL A 28 10.93 -4.49 -6.97
N VAL A 29 10.23 -3.37 -6.98
CA VAL A 29 10.49 -2.27 -6.04
C VAL A 29 9.57 -2.42 -4.85
N ILE A 30 10.13 -2.42 -3.66
CA ILE A 30 9.42 -2.69 -2.40
C ILE A 30 9.40 -1.44 -1.54
N ASP A 31 8.23 -1.07 -1.07
CA ASP A 31 8.03 -0.06 -0.04
C ASP A 31 8.49 -0.62 1.32
N GLY A 32 9.69 -0.23 1.73
CA GLY A 32 10.36 -0.79 2.90
C GLY A 32 9.64 -0.52 4.20
N ASN A 33 9.16 0.70 4.41
CA ASN A 33 8.47 1.06 5.65
C ASN A 33 7.14 0.32 5.79
N ASN A 34 6.40 0.22 4.70
CA ASN A 34 5.11 -0.45 4.68
C ASN A 34 5.27 -1.96 4.87
N ILE A 35 6.13 -2.60 4.08
CA ILE A 35 6.35 -4.06 4.15
C ILE A 35 6.92 -4.47 5.52
N ALA A 36 7.84 -3.71 6.10
CA ALA A 36 8.36 -3.99 7.44
C ALA A 36 7.23 -4.05 8.48
N CYS A 37 6.32 -3.07 8.45
CA CYS A 37 5.16 -3.03 9.34
C CYS A 37 4.19 -4.20 9.10
N GLN A 38 3.92 -4.55 7.84
CA GLN A 38 2.98 -5.62 7.50
C GLN A 38 3.53 -7.00 7.88
N LEU A 39 4.80 -7.25 7.63
CA LEU A 39 5.45 -8.50 8.05
C LEU A 39 5.45 -8.66 9.57
N TYR A 40 5.65 -7.58 10.32
CA TYR A 40 5.59 -7.62 11.78
C TYR A 40 4.18 -7.97 12.29
N ASN A 41 3.16 -7.29 11.77
CA ASN A 41 1.79 -7.42 12.30
C ASN A 41 1.04 -8.65 11.78
N TRP A 42 1.11 -8.91 10.50
CA TRP A 42 0.22 -9.90 9.85
C TRP A 42 0.87 -11.26 9.69
N VAL A 43 2.13 -11.27 9.31
CA VAL A 43 2.80 -12.53 8.98
C VAL A 43 3.41 -13.15 10.22
N SER A 44 4.30 -12.43 10.90
CA SER A 44 4.97 -12.94 12.07
C SER A 44 4.08 -12.98 13.29
N LYS A 45 3.04 -12.13 13.37
CA LYS A 45 2.15 -11.98 14.53
C LYS A 45 2.95 -11.82 15.82
N CYS A 46 3.95 -10.95 15.79
CA CYS A 46 4.82 -10.66 16.91
C CYS A 46 4.06 -9.94 18.02
N ASN A 47 4.50 -10.18 19.25
CA ASN A 47 3.99 -9.46 20.42
C ASN A 47 4.90 -8.27 20.71
N SER A 48 4.38 -7.05 20.54
CA SER A 48 5.12 -5.82 20.80
C SER A 48 5.17 -5.40 22.28
N ALA A 49 4.38 -6.05 23.16
CA ALA A 49 4.24 -5.63 24.55
C ALA A 49 5.48 -5.88 25.41
N PHE A 50 6.24 -6.95 25.12
CA PHE A 50 7.39 -7.36 25.93
C PHE A 50 8.58 -7.71 25.01
N GLY A 51 9.41 -6.75 24.69
CA GLY A 51 10.65 -6.96 23.93
C GLY A 51 10.52 -7.07 22.43
N GLY A 52 9.31 -7.23 21.86
CA GLY A 52 9.06 -7.07 20.43
C GLY A 52 9.31 -8.29 19.55
N ASP A 53 9.57 -9.48 20.11
CA ASP A 53 9.77 -10.74 19.36
C ASP A 53 10.73 -10.62 18.16
N TYR A 54 11.84 -9.90 18.30
CA TYR A 54 12.74 -9.55 17.20
C TYR A 54 13.30 -10.77 16.46
N ASP A 55 13.61 -11.87 17.16
CA ASP A 55 14.12 -13.10 16.52
C ASP A 55 13.06 -13.71 15.60
N LYS A 56 11.82 -13.79 16.08
CA LYS A 56 10.69 -14.28 15.29
C LYS A 56 10.42 -13.37 14.09
N TYR A 57 10.53 -12.06 14.29
CA TYR A 57 10.38 -11.11 13.21
C TYR A 57 11.50 -11.23 12.18
N ALA A 58 12.76 -11.31 12.61
CA ALA A 58 13.90 -11.50 11.73
C ALA A 58 13.74 -12.75 10.84
N ASN A 59 13.38 -13.89 11.44
CA ASN A 59 13.10 -15.13 10.71
C ASN A 59 11.96 -14.95 9.68
N CYS A 60 10.93 -14.20 10.02
CA CYS A 60 9.83 -13.92 9.09
C CYS A 60 10.30 -13.08 7.89
N VAL A 61 11.08 -12.04 8.14
CA VAL A 61 11.66 -11.18 7.09
C VAL A 61 12.61 -11.98 6.21
N GLU A 62 13.48 -12.79 6.81
CA GLU A 62 14.42 -13.64 6.09
C GLU A 62 13.68 -14.63 5.16
N ASN A 63 12.66 -15.31 5.67
CA ASN A 63 11.85 -16.23 4.88
C ASN A 63 11.13 -15.52 3.72
N PHE A 64 10.59 -14.33 3.96
CA PHE A 64 9.94 -13.53 2.92
C PHE A 64 10.88 -13.22 1.76
N PHE A 65 12.09 -12.71 2.05
CA PHE A 65 13.04 -12.38 1.00
C PHE A 65 13.68 -13.62 0.36
N ASN A 66 13.97 -14.68 1.11
CA ASN A 66 14.45 -15.94 0.55
C ASN A 66 13.44 -16.54 -0.42
N ASN A 67 12.16 -16.43 -0.16
CA ASN A 67 11.10 -16.88 -1.07
C ASN A 67 11.10 -16.07 -2.38
N LEU A 68 11.29 -14.74 -2.31
CA LEU A 68 11.48 -13.91 -3.52
C LEU A 68 12.72 -14.33 -4.31
N LEU A 69 13.85 -14.47 -3.63
CA LEU A 69 15.13 -14.87 -4.26
C LEU A 69 15.03 -16.27 -4.90
N LYS A 70 14.33 -17.21 -4.26
CA LYS A 70 14.08 -18.54 -4.81
C LYS A 70 13.30 -18.53 -6.12
N CYS A 71 12.46 -17.51 -6.32
CA CYS A 71 11.72 -17.26 -7.56
C CYS A 71 12.52 -16.40 -8.56
N GLU A 72 13.82 -16.19 -8.32
CA GLU A 72 14.70 -15.33 -9.13
C GLU A 72 14.19 -13.87 -9.23
N VAL A 73 13.42 -13.45 -8.23
CA VAL A 73 12.99 -12.04 -8.09
C VAL A 73 14.12 -11.25 -7.45
N LYS A 74 14.44 -10.09 -8.02
CA LYS A 74 15.47 -9.16 -7.52
C LYS A 74 14.81 -7.99 -6.83
N PRO A 75 14.66 -8.00 -5.48
CA PRO A 75 14.05 -6.91 -4.76
C PRO A 75 14.99 -5.71 -4.63
N LEU A 76 14.41 -4.51 -4.78
CA LEU A 76 15.00 -3.23 -4.41
C LEU A 76 14.08 -2.57 -3.38
N VAL A 77 14.57 -2.39 -2.16
CA VAL A 77 13.77 -1.86 -1.06
C VAL A 77 14.05 -0.37 -0.88
N ILE A 78 13.01 0.45 -0.88
CA ILE A 78 13.13 1.89 -0.67
C ILE A 78 12.43 2.26 0.63
N PHE A 79 13.12 3.05 1.47
CA PHE A 79 12.61 3.56 2.73
C PHE A 79 12.33 5.06 2.65
N ASP A 80 11.32 5.49 3.41
CA ASP A 80 11.10 6.93 3.65
C ASP A 80 12.30 7.54 4.37
N GLY A 81 12.60 8.78 4.02
CA GLY A 81 13.57 9.64 4.67
C GLY A 81 12.94 10.54 5.71
N GLY A 82 13.19 11.85 5.59
CA GLY A 82 12.63 12.88 6.46
C GLY A 82 11.16 13.20 6.17
N TYR A 83 10.63 14.17 6.90
CA TYR A 83 9.26 14.64 6.71
C TYR A 83 9.28 16.06 6.11
N GLU A 84 8.43 16.27 5.11
CA GLU A 84 8.15 17.62 4.63
C GLU A 84 7.46 18.45 5.72
N THR A 85 7.74 19.75 5.75
CA THR A 85 7.15 20.68 6.74
C THR A 85 5.63 20.60 6.79
N LYS A 86 4.97 20.44 5.65
CA LYS A 86 3.51 20.32 5.54
C LYS A 86 2.95 19.08 6.24
N LYS A 87 3.76 18.03 6.42
CA LYS A 87 3.34 16.75 7.03
C LYS A 87 3.61 16.69 8.54
N ILE A 88 4.34 17.64 9.10
CA ILE A 88 4.68 17.69 10.52
C ILE A 88 3.43 17.58 11.44
N PRO A 89 2.31 18.29 11.20
CA PRO A 89 1.12 18.15 12.03
C PRO A 89 0.58 16.72 12.07
N THR A 90 0.50 16.06 10.91
CA THR A 90 0.06 14.65 10.78
C THR A 90 1.02 13.70 11.52
N VAL A 91 2.33 13.93 11.43
CA VAL A 91 3.34 13.15 12.15
C VAL A 91 3.18 13.31 13.66
N HIS A 92 2.97 14.54 14.15
CA HIS A 92 2.74 14.79 15.58
C HIS A 92 1.48 14.10 16.10
N GLU A 93 0.38 14.14 15.35
CA GLU A 93 -0.84 13.44 15.73
C GLU A 93 -0.64 11.92 15.78
N ARG A 94 0.08 11.36 14.82
CA ARG A 94 0.45 9.93 14.80
C ARG A 94 1.30 9.56 16.01
N LEU A 95 2.27 10.39 16.39
CA LEU A 95 3.10 10.16 17.57
C LEU A 95 2.28 10.23 18.85
N LYS A 96 1.37 11.19 18.99
CA LYS A 96 0.42 11.27 20.12
C LYS A 96 -0.41 9.99 20.22
N ASN A 97 -0.97 9.53 19.10
CA ASN A 97 -1.77 8.31 19.07
C ASN A 97 -0.94 7.08 19.44
N LYS A 98 0.31 6.98 18.99
CA LYS A 98 1.24 5.92 19.40
C LYS A 98 1.51 5.95 20.91
N LEU A 99 1.72 7.14 21.50
CA LEU A 99 1.93 7.29 22.95
C LEU A 99 0.67 6.88 23.74
N VAL A 100 -0.53 7.26 23.29
CA VAL A 100 -1.79 6.85 23.92
C VAL A 100 -1.93 5.32 23.85
N THR A 101 -1.65 4.74 22.69
CA THR A 101 -1.68 3.29 22.50
C THR A 101 -0.67 2.59 23.41
N ALA A 102 0.57 3.09 23.48
CA ALA A 102 1.61 2.53 24.35
C ALA A 102 1.23 2.58 25.82
N LYS A 103 0.60 3.66 26.29
CA LYS A 103 0.10 3.79 27.67
C LYS A 103 -1.04 2.83 28.00
N SER A 104 -1.77 2.35 27.01
CA SER A 104 -2.89 1.41 27.19
C SER A 104 -2.46 -0.07 27.21
N VAL A 105 -1.16 -0.36 27.04
CA VAL A 105 -0.60 -1.73 27.07
C VAL A 105 -0.44 -2.21 28.53
N TYR A 106 -1.55 -2.50 29.19
CA TYR A 106 -1.52 -3.01 30.58
C TYR A 106 -1.72 -4.50 30.71
N SER A 107 -2.17 -5.20 29.69
CA SER A 107 -2.47 -6.62 29.80
C SER A 107 -2.01 -7.41 28.60
N LEU A 108 -1.61 -8.66 28.86
CA LEU A 108 -1.21 -9.69 27.91
C LEU A 108 -2.25 -10.03 26.82
N ILE A 109 -3.47 -9.53 26.96
CA ILE A 109 -4.61 -9.90 26.09
C ILE A 109 -4.72 -8.98 24.87
N GLN A 110 -3.99 -7.88 24.81
CA GLN A 110 -4.16 -6.88 23.74
C GLN A 110 -3.19 -7.08 22.58
N SER A 111 -3.23 -8.25 21.97
CA SER A 111 -2.53 -8.55 20.69
C SER A 111 -3.02 -7.76 19.47
N LYS A 112 -3.92 -6.77 19.68
CA LYS A 112 -4.50 -5.95 18.60
C LYS A 112 -3.99 -4.51 18.55
N LEU A 113 -3.01 -4.16 19.39
CA LEU A 113 -2.46 -2.81 19.38
C LEU A 113 -1.43 -2.71 18.26
N ASN A 114 -1.67 -1.83 17.31
CA ASN A 114 -0.72 -1.45 16.25
C ASN A 114 0.42 -0.61 16.84
N PHE A 115 1.20 -1.21 17.70
CA PHE A 115 2.39 -0.62 18.30
C PHE A 115 3.61 -1.37 17.80
N PHE A 116 4.52 -0.67 17.14
CA PHE A 116 5.76 -1.23 16.64
C PHE A 116 6.88 -0.99 17.64
N PRO A 117 7.68 -2.03 18.00
CA PRO A 117 8.80 -1.87 18.89
C PRO A 117 9.90 -1.04 18.22
N LEU A 118 10.75 -0.43 19.06
CA LEU A 118 11.72 0.58 18.64
C LEU A 118 12.67 0.10 17.53
N PHE A 119 13.20 -1.11 17.64
CA PHE A 119 14.20 -1.64 16.70
C PHE A 119 13.60 -2.48 15.54
N MET A 120 12.28 -2.42 15.31
CA MET A 120 11.67 -3.20 14.23
C MET A 120 12.29 -2.86 12.86
N LYS A 121 12.52 -1.57 12.56
CA LYS A 121 13.14 -1.15 11.30
C LYS A 121 14.60 -1.59 11.22
N ASP A 122 15.32 -1.50 12.32
CA ASP A 122 16.74 -1.89 12.37
C ASP A 122 16.89 -3.40 12.10
N VAL A 123 16.09 -4.23 12.75
CA VAL A 123 16.05 -5.68 12.49
C VAL A 123 15.73 -5.99 11.03
N PHE A 124 14.76 -5.30 10.44
CA PHE A 124 14.44 -5.46 9.01
C PHE A 124 15.65 -5.12 8.14
N MET A 125 16.31 -3.99 8.36
CA MET A 125 17.49 -3.58 7.61
C MET A 125 18.67 -4.53 7.80
N ASP A 126 18.86 -5.08 9.00
CA ASP A 126 19.93 -6.03 9.28
C ASP A 126 19.74 -7.35 8.51
N VAL A 127 18.49 -7.82 8.39
CA VAL A 127 18.18 -8.97 7.52
C VAL A 127 18.45 -8.64 6.05
N LEU A 128 18.09 -7.45 5.55
CA LEU A 128 18.42 -7.05 4.18
C LEU A 128 19.94 -7.05 3.93
N ARG A 129 20.73 -6.55 4.89
CA ARG A 129 22.20 -6.56 4.80
C ARG A 129 22.74 -7.98 4.78
N SER A 130 22.25 -8.87 5.65
CA SER A 130 22.69 -10.26 5.73
C SER A 130 22.41 -11.03 4.43
N LEU A 131 21.26 -10.77 3.81
CA LEU A 131 20.86 -11.37 2.53
C LEU A 131 21.43 -10.64 1.30
N LYS A 132 22.19 -9.55 1.50
CA LYS A 132 22.75 -8.70 0.44
C LYS A 132 21.69 -8.12 -0.50
N ILE A 133 20.51 -7.82 0.02
CA ILE A 133 19.44 -7.19 -0.73
C ILE A 133 19.73 -5.69 -0.83
N SER A 134 19.60 -5.15 -2.04
CA SER A 134 19.77 -3.72 -2.29
C SER A 134 18.66 -2.91 -1.65
N PHE A 135 19.02 -1.87 -0.91
CA PHE A 135 18.06 -0.92 -0.37
C PHE A 135 18.62 0.50 -0.39
N ALA A 136 17.72 1.47 -0.41
CA ALA A 136 18.04 2.90 -0.34
C ALA A 136 17.01 3.61 0.53
N GLN A 137 17.34 4.85 0.91
CA GLN A 137 16.44 5.74 1.62
C GLN A 137 16.26 6.99 0.78
N SER A 138 15.01 7.43 0.58
CA SER A 138 14.69 8.71 -0.06
C SER A 138 14.99 9.87 0.88
N ASP A 139 15.06 11.08 0.34
CA ASP A 139 15.25 12.29 1.15
C ASP A 139 13.99 12.58 2.00
N PHE A 140 12.82 12.34 1.41
CA PHE A 140 11.51 12.53 2.03
C PHE A 140 10.66 11.26 1.93
N GLU A 141 9.39 11.38 1.53
CA GLU A 141 8.51 10.24 1.27
C GLU A 141 8.97 9.47 0.03
N ALA A 142 8.93 8.16 0.12
CA ALA A 142 9.48 7.30 -0.92
C ALA A 142 8.50 6.99 -2.07
N ASP A 143 7.21 7.28 -1.93
CA ASP A 143 6.19 6.82 -2.89
C ASP A 143 6.47 7.27 -4.32
N GLY A 144 6.86 8.54 -4.48
CA GLY A 144 7.21 9.12 -5.79
C GLY A 144 8.43 8.48 -6.41
N GLU A 145 9.48 8.26 -5.62
CA GLU A 145 10.73 7.61 -6.03
C GLU A 145 10.51 6.14 -6.34
N ILE A 146 9.76 5.41 -5.51
CA ILE A 146 9.36 4.02 -5.75
C ILE A 146 8.66 3.91 -7.10
N ALA A 147 7.67 4.78 -7.36
CA ALA A 147 6.94 4.79 -8.61
C ALA A 147 7.85 5.14 -9.81
N ALA A 148 8.75 6.11 -9.66
CA ALA A 148 9.68 6.51 -10.73
C ALA A 148 10.69 5.40 -11.05
N ILE A 149 11.24 4.74 -10.03
CA ILE A 149 12.18 3.63 -10.19
C ILE A 149 11.48 2.43 -10.83
N ALA A 150 10.27 2.09 -10.38
CA ALA A 150 9.51 0.97 -10.94
C ALA A 150 9.19 1.17 -12.42
N ARG A 151 8.80 2.40 -12.82
CA ARG A 151 8.62 2.75 -14.24
C ARG A 151 9.91 2.60 -15.04
N LYS A 152 11.03 3.11 -14.51
CA LYS A 152 12.32 3.05 -15.19
C LYS A 152 12.83 1.62 -15.35
N LEU A 153 12.59 0.76 -14.36
CA LEU A 153 12.99 -0.66 -14.39
C LEU A 153 11.95 -1.56 -15.06
N HIS A 154 10.81 -1.01 -15.49
CA HIS A 154 9.68 -1.77 -16.06
C HIS A 154 9.27 -2.94 -15.17
N CYS A 155 9.17 -2.72 -13.87
CA CYS A 155 8.87 -3.76 -12.89
C CYS A 155 7.74 -3.34 -11.93
N PRO A 156 7.11 -4.29 -11.25
CA PRO A 156 6.04 -3.96 -10.31
C PRO A 156 6.57 -3.33 -9.02
N VAL A 157 5.66 -2.57 -8.37
CA VAL A 157 5.78 -2.13 -6.97
C VAL A 157 5.08 -3.14 -6.08
N LEU A 158 5.68 -3.50 -4.97
CA LEU A 158 5.08 -4.32 -3.92
C LEU A 158 4.91 -3.48 -2.65
N SER A 159 3.69 -3.24 -2.25
CA SER A 159 3.31 -2.50 -1.03
C SER A 159 1.91 -2.90 -0.57
N TYR A 160 1.46 -2.35 0.54
CA TYR A 160 0.07 -2.39 1.00
C TYR A 160 -0.57 -0.98 0.97
N ASP A 161 0.17 0.03 0.51
CA ASP A 161 -0.34 1.40 0.48
C ASP A 161 -1.29 1.61 -0.71
N SER A 162 -2.41 2.28 -0.43
CA SER A 162 -3.44 2.57 -1.43
C SER A 162 -3.06 3.68 -2.39
N ASP A 163 -2.00 4.44 -2.11
CA ASP A 163 -1.56 5.53 -2.98
C ASP A 163 -1.04 4.98 -4.30
N PHE A 164 -0.48 3.76 -4.31
CA PHE A 164 -0.05 3.10 -5.55
C PHE A 164 -1.20 2.74 -6.51
N TYR A 165 -2.47 2.80 -6.10
CA TYR A 165 -3.60 2.68 -7.02
C TYR A 165 -3.82 3.90 -7.92
N ILE A 166 -3.25 5.06 -7.55
CA ILE A 166 -3.34 6.28 -8.37
C ILE A 166 -2.03 6.61 -9.09
N PHE A 167 -0.92 5.97 -8.72
CA PHE A 167 0.32 6.05 -9.46
C PHE A 167 0.24 5.20 -10.75
N ASP A 168 0.87 5.68 -11.80
CA ASP A 168 0.98 4.95 -13.05
C ASP A 168 2.13 3.93 -12.99
N VAL A 169 1.89 2.84 -12.31
CA VAL A 169 2.83 1.73 -12.11
C VAL A 169 2.11 0.40 -12.10
N LEU A 170 2.83 -0.68 -12.41
CA LEU A 170 2.38 -2.03 -12.10
C LEU A 170 2.41 -2.19 -10.58
N TYR A 171 1.30 -2.53 -9.97
CA TYR A 171 1.22 -2.60 -8.51
C TYR A 171 0.74 -3.97 -8.04
N ILE A 172 1.48 -4.56 -7.14
CA ILE A 172 1.13 -5.82 -6.46
C ILE A 172 0.73 -5.46 -5.02
N PRO A 173 -0.58 -5.48 -4.68
CA PRO A 173 -1.00 -5.33 -3.29
C PRO A 173 -0.51 -6.51 -2.46
N LEU A 174 0.18 -6.26 -1.36
CA LEU A 174 0.71 -7.33 -0.49
C LEU A 174 -0.36 -8.34 -0.05
N SER A 175 -1.60 -7.87 0.15
CA SER A 175 -2.74 -8.73 0.51
C SER A 175 -3.11 -9.78 -0.54
N SER A 176 -2.60 -9.65 -1.76
CA SER A 176 -2.81 -10.60 -2.85
C SER A 176 -1.70 -11.63 -3.01
N VAL A 177 -0.62 -11.48 -2.24
CA VAL A 177 0.60 -12.30 -2.37
C VAL A 177 0.46 -13.57 -1.54
N THR A 178 0.69 -14.71 -2.18
CA THR A 178 0.89 -16.00 -1.49
C THR A 178 2.35 -16.06 -1.07
N LEU A 179 2.61 -16.09 0.24
CA LEU A 179 3.99 -15.96 0.76
C LEU A 179 4.90 -17.12 0.41
N GLU A 180 4.34 -18.31 0.18
CA GLU A 180 5.10 -19.50 -0.17
C GLU A 180 5.20 -19.67 -1.69
N PRO A 181 6.42 -19.95 -2.22
CA PRO A 181 6.62 -20.18 -3.64
C PRO A 181 5.91 -21.44 -4.13
N VAL A 182 5.26 -21.32 -5.27
CA VAL A 182 4.66 -22.43 -5.99
C VAL A 182 5.73 -23.06 -6.90
N LYS A 183 5.87 -24.38 -6.80
CA LYS A 183 6.81 -25.16 -7.62
C LYS A 183 6.16 -25.56 -8.94
N TYR A 184 6.88 -25.42 -10.05
CA TYR A 184 6.49 -25.96 -11.34
C TYR A 184 7.66 -26.55 -12.12
N ILE A 185 7.36 -27.35 -13.13
CA ILE A 185 8.37 -27.93 -14.04
C ILE A 185 8.41 -27.04 -15.28
N ALA A 186 9.59 -26.51 -15.61
CA ALA A 186 9.76 -25.68 -16.80
C ALA A 186 9.50 -26.48 -18.09
N SER A 187 9.21 -25.78 -19.18
CA SER A 187 8.84 -26.37 -20.47
C SER A 187 9.92 -27.30 -21.07
N ASP A 188 11.15 -27.21 -20.57
CA ASP A 188 12.26 -28.13 -20.92
C ASP A 188 12.17 -29.50 -20.24
N ASN A 189 11.19 -29.71 -19.36
CA ASN A 189 10.99 -30.90 -18.53
C ASN A 189 12.20 -31.34 -17.70
N LYS A 190 13.18 -30.45 -17.47
CA LYS A 190 14.44 -30.76 -16.78
C LYS A 190 14.70 -29.89 -15.58
N SER A 191 14.17 -28.66 -15.55
CA SER A 191 14.43 -27.73 -14.46
C SER A 191 13.19 -27.48 -13.61
N THR A 192 13.39 -27.49 -12.30
CA THR A 192 12.36 -27.06 -11.34
C THR A 192 12.47 -25.57 -11.14
N LYS A 193 11.36 -24.85 -11.35
CA LYS A 193 11.24 -23.42 -11.13
C LYS A 193 10.20 -23.09 -10.08
N TYR A 194 10.21 -21.84 -9.65
CA TYR A 194 9.32 -21.36 -8.61
C TYR A 194 8.79 -19.99 -8.97
N PHE A 195 7.54 -19.71 -8.65
CA PHE A 195 6.95 -18.37 -8.71
C PHE A 195 6.16 -18.07 -7.44
N ILE A 196 5.94 -16.79 -7.15
CA ILE A 196 5.02 -16.33 -6.12
C ILE A 196 3.70 -15.98 -6.79
N SER A 197 2.63 -16.67 -6.39
CA SER A 197 1.29 -16.36 -6.89
C SER A 197 0.79 -15.08 -6.24
N CYS A 198 0.36 -14.13 -7.07
CA CYS A 198 -0.19 -12.86 -6.62
C CYS A 198 -1.21 -12.31 -7.63
N LYS A 199 -1.78 -11.16 -7.33
CA LYS A 199 -2.58 -10.40 -8.29
C LYS A 199 -1.92 -9.04 -8.54
N ILE A 200 -1.94 -8.59 -9.80
CA ILE A 200 -1.39 -7.31 -10.20
C ILE A 200 -2.50 -6.33 -10.57
N TYR A 201 -2.35 -5.09 -10.13
CA TYR A 201 -3.19 -3.97 -10.52
C TYR A 201 -2.54 -3.21 -11.67
N ARG A 202 -3.37 -2.83 -12.64
CA ARG A 202 -3.03 -1.94 -13.74
C ARG A 202 -4.02 -0.80 -13.77
N ILE A 203 -3.52 0.42 -13.83
CA ILE A 203 -4.36 1.61 -13.81
C ILE A 203 -5.33 1.64 -15.00
N GLU A 204 -4.90 1.17 -16.16
CA GLU A 204 -5.71 1.12 -17.37
C GLU A 204 -6.94 0.20 -17.19
N THR A 205 -6.76 -0.95 -16.56
CA THR A 205 -7.86 -1.88 -16.25
C THR A 205 -8.90 -1.21 -15.38
N PHE A 206 -8.44 -0.48 -14.35
CA PHE A 206 -9.32 0.27 -13.44
C PHE A 206 -10.06 1.39 -14.17
N LEU A 207 -9.36 2.24 -14.92
CA LEU A 207 -9.95 3.35 -15.66
C LEU A 207 -10.97 2.89 -16.72
N ASN A 208 -10.65 1.81 -17.46
CA ASN A 208 -11.53 1.23 -18.46
C ASN A 208 -12.81 0.67 -17.82
N SER A 209 -12.72 0.03 -16.67
CA SER A 209 -13.87 -0.48 -15.92
C SER A 209 -14.82 0.64 -15.46
N LEU A 210 -14.29 1.86 -15.34
CA LEU A 210 -15.03 3.07 -15.01
C LEU A 210 -15.56 3.82 -16.27
N GLY A 211 -15.56 3.19 -17.44
CA GLY A 211 -16.03 3.80 -18.68
C GLY A 211 -15.04 4.78 -19.30
N GLY A 212 -13.73 4.58 -19.07
CA GLY A 212 -12.66 5.43 -19.62
C GLY A 212 -12.45 6.73 -18.84
N LEU A 213 -12.50 6.66 -17.52
CA LEU A 213 -12.19 7.82 -16.66
C LEU A 213 -10.79 8.36 -17.00
N ASP A 214 -10.68 9.68 -17.14
CA ASP A 214 -9.39 10.33 -17.38
C ASP A 214 -8.45 10.12 -16.16
N LYS A 215 -7.27 9.61 -16.43
CA LYS A 215 -6.21 9.38 -15.44
C LYS A 215 -5.83 10.63 -14.67
N ALA A 216 -5.87 11.80 -15.30
CA ALA A 216 -5.60 13.09 -14.65
C ALA A 216 -6.56 13.40 -13.48
N LEU A 217 -7.71 12.72 -13.40
CA LEU A 217 -8.69 12.88 -12.30
C LEU A 217 -8.37 12.03 -11.07
N LEU A 218 -7.48 11.06 -11.13
CA LEU A 218 -7.17 10.18 -9.99
C LEU A 218 -6.62 10.92 -8.76
N PRO A 219 -5.76 11.94 -8.89
CA PRO A 219 -5.37 12.77 -7.73
C PRO A 219 -6.56 13.44 -7.04
N VAL A 220 -7.60 13.82 -7.79
CA VAL A 220 -8.83 14.38 -7.21
C VAL A 220 -9.57 13.34 -6.36
N VAL A 221 -9.57 12.06 -6.78
CA VAL A 221 -10.11 10.96 -5.96
C VAL A 221 -9.42 10.91 -4.60
N ALA A 222 -8.07 10.97 -4.58
CA ALA A 222 -7.28 10.95 -3.35
C ALA A 222 -7.60 12.13 -2.42
N VAL A 223 -7.71 13.32 -2.99
CA VAL A 223 -8.07 14.55 -2.25
C VAL A 223 -9.46 14.42 -1.63
N VAL A 224 -10.45 14.01 -2.42
CA VAL A 224 -11.85 13.99 -2.00
C VAL A 224 -12.17 12.88 -0.99
N LEU A 225 -11.50 11.73 -1.10
CA LEU A 225 -11.63 10.63 -0.13
C LEU A 225 -10.90 10.90 1.19
N GLY A 226 -9.99 11.86 1.18
CA GLY A 226 -9.09 12.22 2.26
C GLY A 226 -7.77 11.49 2.16
N ASN A 227 -6.72 12.23 2.33
CA ASN A 227 -5.33 11.78 2.34
C ASN A 227 -4.62 12.36 3.57
N ASP A 228 -3.29 12.23 3.63
CA ASP A 228 -2.48 12.71 4.74
C ASP A 228 -2.35 14.24 4.82
N TYR A 229 -2.77 14.97 3.79
CA TYR A 229 -2.63 16.43 3.67
C TYR A 229 -3.94 17.19 3.87
N ILE A 230 -5.08 16.55 3.61
CA ILE A 230 -6.40 17.19 3.69
C ILE A 230 -7.33 16.38 4.59
N GLU A 231 -7.81 17.01 5.66
CA GLU A 231 -8.76 16.38 6.55
C GLU A 231 -10.12 16.20 5.87
N LYS A 232 -10.67 14.99 5.98
CA LYS A 232 -11.98 14.65 5.41
C LYS A 232 -13.10 15.61 5.85
N GLN A 233 -13.01 16.16 7.04
CA GLN A 233 -14.03 17.06 7.61
C GLN A 233 -14.22 18.32 6.76
N VAL A 234 -13.13 18.84 6.19
CA VAL A 234 -13.14 20.04 5.34
C VAL A 234 -13.96 19.82 4.07
N LEU A 235 -14.02 18.59 3.55
CA LEU A 235 -14.76 18.24 2.35
C LEU A 235 -16.14 17.62 2.62
N GLN A 236 -16.62 17.64 3.88
CA GLN A 236 -17.85 16.96 4.25
C GLN A 236 -19.08 17.56 3.54
N ASN A 237 -19.13 18.88 3.39
CA ASN A 237 -20.20 19.58 2.67
C ASN A 237 -20.21 19.20 1.18
N PHE A 238 -19.06 19.09 0.56
CA PHE A 238 -18.94 18.62 -0.83
C PHE A 238 -19.40 17.17 -0.97
N LEU A 239 -18.93 16.29 -0.08
CA LEU A 239 -19.30 14.87 -0.09
C LEU A 239 -20.78 14.63 0.11
N SER A 240 -21.48 15.50 0.85
CA SER A 240 -22.92 15.42 1.05
C SER A 240 -23.75 15.71 -0.21
N GLN A 241 -23.17 16.44 -1.18
CA GLN A 241 -23.80 16.76 -2.46
C GLN A 241 -23.59 15.66 -3.52
N ILE A 242 -22.62 14.76 -3.31
CA ILE A 242 -22.36 13.66 -4.22
C ILE A 242 -23.43 12.57 -4.07
N LYS A 243 -24.08 12.22 -5.18
CA LYS A 243 -25.05 11.12 -5.22
C LYS A 243 -24.34 9.78 -5.01
N CYS A 244 -24.52 9.19 -3.85
CA CYS A 244 -24.00 7.86 -3.54
C CYS A 244 -25.03 6.77 -3.84
N PRO A 245 -24.63 5.61 -4.38
CA PRO A 245 -25.56 4.52 -4.65
C PRO A 245 -26.17 3.96 -3.36
N LYS A 246 -27.47 3.67 -3.41
CA LYS A 246 -28.20 2.99 -2.33
C LYS A 246 -28.00 1.47 -2.49
N SER A 247 -26.88 0.95 -2.04
CA SER A 247 -26.60 -0.50 -2.07
C SER A 247 -26.45 -1.05 -0.66
N ARG A 248 -27.13 -2.16 -0.36
CA ARG A 248 -27.00 -2.85 0.94
C ARG A 248 -25.66 -3.57 1.09
N ASN A 249 -25.00 -3.89 -0.02
CA ASN A 249 -23.73 -4.64 -0.03
C ASN A 249 -22.49 -3.73 0.16
N LEU A 250 -22.66 -2.40 0.12
CA LEU A 250 -21.58 -1.43 0.26
C LEU A 250 -21.70 -0.68 1.59
N ASN A 251 -20.59 -0.59 2.31
CA ASN A 251 -20.51 0.29 3.48
C ASN A 251 -20.45 1.76 3.05
N THR A 252 -20.57 2.69 4.00
CA THR A 252 -20.61 4.13 3.72
C THR A 252 -19.40 4.61 2.91
N THR A 253 -18.19 4.18 3.27
CA THR A 253 -16.97 4.57 2.56
C THR A 253 -16.96 4.04 1.13
N GLN A 254 -17.37 2.81 0.91
CA GLN A 254 -17.45 2.22 -0.43
C GLN A 254 -18.50 2.92 -1.31
N ARG A 255 -19.65 3.29 -0.73
CA ARG A 255 -20.65 4.09 -1.44
C ARG A 255 -20.11 5.46 -1.83
N GLN A 256 -19.33 6.09 -0.97
CA GLN A 256 -18.66 7.36 -1.27
C GLN A 256 -17.65 7.20 -2.42
N ILE A 257 -16.81 6.15 -2.40
CA ILE A 257 -15.87 5.86 -3.50
C ILE A 257 -16.62 5.75 -4.82
N VAL A 258 -17.67 4.93 -4.88
CA VAL A 258 -18.47 4.75 -6.11
C VAL A 258 -19.13 6.05 -6.55
N GLY A 259 -19.68 6.84 -5.60
CA GLY A 259 -20.28 8.14 -5.91
C GLY A 259 -19.28 9.13 -6.50
N ILE A 260 -18.08 9.22 -5.91
CA ILE A 260 -17.00 10.09 -6.38
C ILE A 260 -16.53 9.67 -7.78
N LEU A 261 -16.27 8.38 -7.99
CA LEU A 261 -15.86 7.86 -9.30
C LEU A 261 -16.93 8.10 -10.38
N HIS A 262 -18.21 7.95 -10.02
CA HIS A 262 -19.32 8.24 -10.93
C HIS A 262 -19.42 9.73 -11.24
N TRP A 263 -19.26 10.60 -10.24
CA TRP A 263 -19.27 12.06 -10.44
C TRP A 263 -18.13 12.47 -11.38
N LEU A 264 -16.91 11.97 -11.18
CA LEU A 264 -15.74 12.32 -11.98
C LEU A 264 -15.85 11.94 -13.45
N ARG A 265 -16.67 10.97 -13.81
CA ARG A 265 -16.92 10.61 -15.24
C ARG A 265 -17.49 11.77 -16.07
N HIS A 266 -18.10 12.73 -15.42
CA HIS A 266 -18.75 13.88 -16.06
C HIS A 266 -17.98 15.19 -15.88
N GLU A 267 -16.76 15.10 -15.35
CA GLU A 267 -15.90 16.24 -15.06
C GLU A 267 -14.63 16.23 -15.91
N THR A 268 -14.14 17.42 -16.22
CA THR A 268 -12.74 17.63 -16.61
C THR A 268 -11.91 17.90 -15.36
N LEU A 269 -10.58 17.83 -15.45
CA LEU A 269 -9.71 18.15 -14.31
C LEU A 269 -9.98 19.57 -13.80
N GLU A 270 -10.13 20.55 -14.71
CA GLU A 270 -10.40 21.94 -14.36
C GLU A 270 -11.73 22.11 -13.63
N THR A 271 -12.82 21.51 -14.13
CA THR A 271 -14.14 21.57 -13.49
C THR A 271 -14.15 20.86 -12.15
N ALA A 272 -13.52 19.70 -12.02
CA ALA A 272 -13.41 18.94 -10.80
C ALA A 272 -12.65 19.73 -9.72
N VAL A 273 -11.47 20.28 -10.06
CA VAL A 273 -10.67 21.10 -9.14
C VAL A 273 -11.42 22.35 -8.72
N THR A 274 -12.08 23.04 -9.63
CA THR A 274 -12.86 24.24 -9.32
C THR A 274 -13.98 23.93 -8.33
N LYS A 275 -14.76 22.85 -8.55
CA LYS A 275 -15.85 22.46 -7.66
C LYS A 275 -15.37 22.07 -6.27
N VAL A 276 -14.24 21.36 -6.17
CA VAL A 276 -13.64 21.01 -4.89
C VAL A 276 -13.10 22.26 -4.17
N ARG A 277 -12.45 23.17 -4.91
CA ARG A 277 -11.87 24.40 -4.36
C ARG A 277 -12.93 25.36 -3.79
N ILE A 278 -14.07 25.50 -4.45
CA ILE A 278 -15.18 26.38 -3.96
C ILE A 278 -15.64 25.98 -2.56
N VAL A 279 -15.52 24.73 -2.19
CA VAL A 279 -15.94 24.23 -0.87
C VAL A 279 -14.82 24.35 0.17
N LEU A 280 -13.58 24.55 -0.26
CA LEU A 280 -12.41 24.74 0.60
C LEU A 280 -12.19 26.21 0.99
N LEU A 281 -12.90 27.14 0.34
CA LEU A 281 -12.93 28.58 0.64
C LEU A 281 -14.13 28.96 1.49
#